data_ce19d6b3c98fd83f54f4968deaa895a9
#
_entry.id   ce19d6b3c98fd83f54f4968deaa895a9
#
_cell.length_a   1.000
_cell.length_b   1.000
_cell.length_c   1.000
_cell.angle_alpha   90.00
_cell.angle_beta   90.00
_cell.angle_gamma   90.00
#
_symmetry.space_group_name_H-M   'P 1'
#
loop_
_entity.id
_entity.type
_entity.pdbx_description
1 polymer ?
#
loop_
_entity_poly.entity_id
_entity_poly.type
_entity_poly.pdbx_seq_one_letter_code
_entity_poly.pdbx_strand_id
1 'polypeptide(L)'
;MHRLTLGDFELTIFSDGTYPLDGGAFFGVVPKIMWSRKVEADERNYVTAGLNSLLIRTGQQTVLVETGMGNKLSDRMVKIYGQPAQLLTNLAAAGISPEDIDIVINSHLHFDHCGWNTVRDKTGKIVPTFPRAKYYAPEGEWQYARKPSERDAISYIPDNYDPLVKTGQMTLLKDGEEILPGISVKTFPGHTASMQAVIIRGGVCAEDETSDVGRSTSAAERPKNLAHGASRGSEEKRREAPEGRKREHEPASIVEETNNETTASFEMARLQAAPSDATKESGASAPEGTTACFISDLIPTTAHIDLTWGMSFDLYPLQTIESKKHYYAQSIPEKWLTVFTHDPKIPWAHVEKDELGKMVAKTV
;
A
#
# COMPACT_ATOMS: atom_id res chain seq x y z
N MET A 1 19.80 -6.31 -3.90
CA MET A 1 18.60 -7.06 -3.52
C MET A 1 18.66 -7.28 -2.01
N HIS A 2 17.61 -6.92 -1.27
CA HIS A 2 17.54 -7.13 0.17
C HIS A 2 16.76 -8.41 0.43
N ARG A 3 17.34 -9.34 1.18
CA ARG A 3 16.73 -10.64 1.53
C ARG A 3 16.93 -10.92 3.02
N LEU A 4 15.90 -11.48 3.65
CA LEU A 4 15.89 -11.85 5.07
C LEU A 4 15.04 -13.12 5.25
N THR A 5 15.44 -13.99 6.19
CA THR A 5 14.60 -15.11 6.67
C THR A 5 13.90 -14.70 7.96
N LEU A 6 12.60 -14.95 8.05
CA LEU A 6 11.75 -14.65 9.20
C LEU A 6 10.97 -15.92 9.57
N GLY A 7 11.51 -16.73 10.51
CA GLY A 7 10.98 -18.07 10.75
C GLY A 7 10.96 -18.89 9.46
N ASP A 8 9.79 -19.39 9.07
CA ASP A 8 9.61 -20.19 7.84
C ASP A 8 9.44 -19.36 6.57
N PHE A 9 9.51 -18.04 6.66
CA PHE A 9 9.32 -17.14 5.52
C PHE A 9 10.64 -16.60 4.99
N GLU A 10 10.79 -16.58 3.67
CA GLU A 10 11.83 -15.79 3.00
C GLU A 10 11.22 -14.46 2.53
N LEU A 11 11.77 -13.36 2.99
CA LEU A 11 11.39 -11.99 2.61
C LEU A 11 12.40 -11.45 1.61
N THR A 12 11.93 -10.90 0.49
CA THR A 12 12.80 -10.27 -0.51
C THR A 12 12.16 -8.97 -0.99
N ILE A 13 12.93 -7.88 -1.01
CA ILE A 13 12.48 -6.60 -1.57
C ILE A 13 12.77 -6.58 -3.06
N PHE A 14 11.74 -6.29 -3.85
CA PHE A 14 11.81 -5.92 -5.25
C PHE A 14 11.38 -4.46 -5.41
N SER A 15 11.96 -3.77 -6.36
CA SER A 15 11.61 -2.38 -6.63
C SER A 15 11.01 -2.24 -8.03
N ASP A 16 9.96 -1.44 -8.17
CA ASP A 16 9.48 -0.98 -9.48
C ASP A 16 10.27 0.24 -9.98
N GLY A 17 11.31 0.65 -9.24
CA GLY A 17 12.16 1.80 -9.50
C GLY A 17 11.94 2.92 -8.50
N THR A 18 12.25 4.13 -8.94
CA THR A 18 12.08 5.36 -8.15
C THR A 18 11.38 6.43 -8.97
N TYR A 19 10.73 7.36 -8.28
CA TYR A 19 10.06 8.49 -8.93
C TYR A 19 10.24 9.79 -8.14
N PRO A 20 10.17 10.95 -8.81
CA PRO A 20 10.28 12.24 -8.15
C PRO A 20 8.96 12.65 -7.49
N LEU A 21 9.04 13.14 -6.25
CA LEU A 21 7.93 13.77 -5.54
C LEU A 21 8.36 15.17 -5.07
N ASP A 22 7.46 16.15 -5.14
CA ASP A 22 7.70 17.44 -4.50
C ASP A 22 7.89 17.27 -2.99
N GLY A 23 9.00 17.75 -2.45
CA GLY A 23 9.36 17.58 -1.05
C GLY A 23 8.35 18.24 -0.09
N GLY A 24 7.68 19.33 -0.50
CA GLY A 24 6.60 19.93 0.29
C GLY A 24 5.36 19.04 0.33
N ALA A 25 5.03 18.37 -0.77
CA ALA A 25 3.94 17.41 -0.80
C ALA A 25 4.28 16.13 0.00
N PHE A 26 5.52 15.65 -0.12
CA PHE A 26 5.94 14.41 0.54
C PHE A 26 6.12 14.55 2.06
N PHE A 27 6.53 15.74 2.54
CA PHE A 27 6.72 16.00 3.97
C PHE A 27 5.61 16.84 4.62
N GLY A 28 4.57 17.21 3.85
CA GLY A 28 3.38 17.88 4.37
C GLY A 28 3.71 19.19 5.09
N VAL A 29 3.27 19.28 6.33
CA VAL A 29 3.46 20.48 7.17
C VAL A 29 4.87 20.63 7.76
N VAL A 30 5.75 19.65 7.57
CA VAL A 30 7.12 19.72 8.10
C VAL A 30 7.92 20.76 7.31
N PRO A 31 8.53 21.78 7.96
CA PRO A 31 9.31 22.79 7.27
C PRO A 31 10.51 22.20 6.50
N LYS A 32 10.78 22.71 5.29
CA LYS A 32 11.91 22.28 4.45
C LYS A 32 13.24 22.24 5.21
N ILE A 33 13.52 23.27 6.03
CA ILE A 33 14.75 23.33 6.83
C ILE A 33 14.91 22.14 7.79
N MET A 34 13.82 21.44 8.13
CA MET A 34 13.86 20.23 8.97
C MET A 34 14.04 18.97 8.13
N TRP A 35 13.17 18.77 7.14
CA TRP A 35 13.21 17.52 6.37
C TRP A 35 14.40 17.42 5.42
N SER A 36 14.92 18.55 4.91
CA SER A 36 16.10 18.54 4.05
C SER A 36 17.41 18.11 4.76
N ARG A 37 17.37 17.99 6.09
CA ARG A 37 18.47 17.38 6.87
C ARG A 37 18.44 15.86 6.83
N LYS A 38 17.31 15.26 6.43
CA LYS A 38 17.15 13.80 6.34
C LYS A 38 17.14 13.31 4.90
N VAL A 39 16.58 14.08 3.99
CA VAL A 39 16.41 13.73 2.57
C VAL A 39 16.87 14.85 1.68
N GLU A 40 17.71 14.53 0.71
CA GLU A 40 18.20 15.46 -0.29
C GLU A 40 17.10 15.76 -1.33
N ALA A 41 16.97 17.02 -1.70
CA ALA A 41 16.08 17.48 -2.76
C ALA A 41 16.86 18.16 -3.86
N ASP A 42 16.37 18.04 -5.10
CA ASP A 42 16.93 18.76 -6.24
C ASP A 42 16.60 20.27 -6.21
N GLU A 43 17.09 21.03 -7.20
CA GLU A 43 16.85 22.47 -7.31
C GLU A 43 15.38 22.84 -7.45
N ARG A 44 14.54 21.93 -7.96
CA ARG A 44 13.10 22.07 -8.11
C ARG A 44 12.30 21.55 -6.92
N ASN A 45 12.98 21.21 -5.82
CA ASN A 45 12.38 20.64 -4.60
C ASN A 45 11.89 19.21 -4.73
N TYR A 46 12.31 18.47 -5.76
CA TYR A 46 11.96 17.05 -5.87
C TYR A 46 12.87 16.19 -4.99
N VAL A 47 12.27 15.27 -4.29
CA VAL A 47 12.93 14.18 -3.55
C VAL A 47 12.68 12.87 -4.29
N THR A 48 13.56 11.89 -4.09
CA THR A 48 13.41 10.57 -4.69
C THR A 48 12.61 9.67 -3.77
N ALA A 49 11.47 9.16 -4.25
CA ALA A 49 10.67 8.13 -3.58
C ALA A 49 10.92 6.77 -4.24
N GLY A 50 11.05 5.70 -3.44
CA GLY A 50 11.13 4.33 -3.92
C GLY A 50 9.76 3.74 -4.23
N LEU A 51 9.73 2.61 -4.93
CA LEU A 51 8.55 1.78 -5.19
C LEU A 51 8.89 0.35 -4.79
N ASN A 52 8.92 0.09 -3.49
CA ASN A 52 9.31 -1.20 -2.94
C ASN A 52 8.10 -2.13 -2.80
N SER A 53 8.22 -3.32 -3.38
CA SER A 53 7.31 -4.45 -3.20
C SER A 53 8.00 -5.51 -2.36
N LEU A 54 7.23 -6.20 -1.51
CA LEU A 54 7.77 -7.28 -0.67
C LEU A 54 7.31 -8.63 -1.24
N LEU A 55 8.25 -9.46 -1.64
CA LEU A 55 8.00 -10.87 -1.97
C LEU A 55 8.20 -11.71 -0.72
N ILE A 56 7.21 -12.57 -0.42
CA ILE A 56 7.23 -13.50 0.69
C ILE A 56 7.10 -14.91 0.12
N ARG A 57 8.06 -15.79 0.43
CA ARG A 57 7.96 -17.22 0.15
C ARG A 57 7.64 -17.99 1.42
N THR A 58 6.56 -18.75 1.40
CA THR A 58 6.09 -19.54 2.56
C THR A 58 6.49 -21.02 2.46
N GLY A 59 7.32 -21.37 1.48
CA GLY A 59 7.61 -22.79 1.15
C GLY A 59 6.56 -23.45 0.27
N GLN A 60 5.29 -23.00 0.33
CA GLN A 60 4.19 -23.52 -0.50
C GLN A 60 3.67 -22.49 -1.50
N GLN A 61 3.69 -21.22 -1.15
CA GLN A 61 3.14 -20.13 -1.94
C GLN A 61 4.10 -18.95 -2.02
N THR A 62 3.97 -18.20 -3.11
CA THR A 62 4.69 -16.94 -3.35
C THR A 62 3.70 -15.79 -3.26
N VAL A 63 3.89 -14.92 -2.28
CA VAL A 63 3.05 -13.75 -2.01
C VAL A 63 3.80 -12.48 -2.40
N LEU A 64 3.17 -11.61 -3.15
CA LEU A 64 3.70 -10.28 -3.49
C LEU A 64 2.84 -9.21 -2.81
N VAL A 65 3.46 -8.40 -1.95
CA VAL A 65 2.83 -7.23 -1.33
C VAL A 65 3.20 -6.00 -2.14
N GLU A 66 2.21 -5.29 -2.64
CA GLU A 66 2.30 -4.16 -3.58
C GLU A 66 2.86 -4.53 -4.96
N THR A 67 2.47 -3.75 -5.95
CA THR A 67 2.85 -3.99 -7.34
C THR A 67 3.37 -2.75 -8.07
N GLY A 68 3.79 -1.73 -7.34
CA GLY A 68 4.37 -0.53 -7.95
C GLY A 68 3.42 0.25 -8.86
N MET A 69 4.00 1.02 -9.78
CA MET A 69 3.31 2.04 -10.57
C MET A 69 2.69 1.50 -11.88
N GLY A 70 3.25 0.42 -12.43
CA GLY A 70 2.72 -0.21 -13.65
C GLY A 70 2.98 0.57 -14.94
N ASN A 71 2.17 0.25 -15.97
CA ASN A 71 2.34 0.80 -17.33
C ASN A 71 1.11 1.55 -17.86
N LYS A 72 0.21 2.02 -16.96
CA LYS A 72 -1.09 2.60 -17.35
C LYS A 72 -1.27 4.06 -16.98
N LEU A 73 -0.18 4.73 -16.58
CA LEU A 73 -0.22 6.16 -16.32
C LEU A 73 -0.62 6.95 -17.57
N SER A 74 -1.39 8.01 -17.38
CA SER A 74 -1.65 8.98 -18.45
C SER A 74 -0.37 9.75 -18.82
N ASP A 75 -0.30 10.28 -20.03
CA ASP A 75 0.85 11.09 -20.48
C ASP A 75 1.18 12.25 -19.53
N ARG A 76 0.14 12.85 -18.92
CA ARG A 76 0.30 13.90 -17.91
C ARG A 76 0.99 13.36 -16.65
N MET A 77 0.58 12.20 -16.15
CA MET A 77 1.20 11.58 -14.98
C MET A 77 2.64 11.15 -15.28
N VAL A 78 2.89 10.58 -16.46
CA VAL A 78 4.24 10.21 -16.90
C VAL A 78 5.17 11.43 -16.92
N LYS A 79 4.69 12.61 -17.36
CA LYS A 79 5.47 13.84 -17.34
C LYS A 79 5.80 14.32 -15.91
N ILE A 80 4.95 14.03 -14.93
CA ILE A 80 5.11 14.46 -13.54
C ILE A 80 5.97 13.48 -12.76
N TYR A 81 5.64 12.18 -12.84
CA TYR A 81 6.21 11.14 -11.98
C TYR A 81 7.25 10.26 -12.68
N GLY A 82 7.36 10.34 -14.00
CA GLY A 82 8.04 9.33 -14.79
C GLY A 82 7.22 8.05 -14.86
N GLN A 83 7.81 6.99 -15.39
CA GLN A 83 7.23 5.64 -15.41
C GLN A 83 8.38 4.64 -15.32
N PRO A 84 8.89 4.35 -14.13
CA PRO A 84 10.06 3.49 -13.94
C PRO A 84 9.80 2.06 -14.44
N ALA A 85 8.65 1.46 -14.08
CA ALA A 85 8.13 0.20 -14.62
C ALA A 85 9.16 -0.96 -14.61
N GLN A 86 9.91 -1.12 -13.50
CA GLN A 86 11.02 -2.07 -13.39
C GLN A 86 10.66 -3.38 -12.67
N LEU A 87 9.50 -3.47 -11.98
CA LEU A 87 9.15 -4.61 -11.13
C LEU A 87 9.22 -5.94 -11.88
N LEU A 88 8.59 -6.02 -13.05
CA LEU A 88 8.54 -7.28 -13.83
C LEU A 88 9.94 -7.68 -14.33
N THR A 89 10.75 -6.68 -14.72
CA THR A 89 12.14 -6.92 -15.12
C THR A 89 12.99 -7.43 -13.96
N ASN A 90 12.80 -6.86 -12.78
CA ASN A 90 13.54 -7.23 -11.57
C ASN A 90 13.12 -8.63 -11.06
N LEU A 91 11.83 -8.96 -11.12
CA LEU A 91 11.33 -10.32 -10.84
C LEU A 91 11.93 -11.33 -11.82
N ALA A 92 11.89 -11.04 -13.11
CA ALA A 92 12.45 -11.92 -14.15
C ALA A 92 13.97 -12.12 -13.98
N ALA A 93 14.72 -11.07 -13.61
CA ALA A 93 16.15 -11.18 -13.32
C ALA A 93 16.46 -12.10 -12.13
N ALA A 94 15.51 -12.26 -11.21
CA ALA A 94 15.58 -13.21 -10.09
C ALA A 94 15.01 -14.60 -10.42
N GLY A 95 14.64 -14.86 -11.71
CA GLY A 95 14.06 -16.11 -12.15
C GLY A 95 12.59 -16.31 -11.76
N ILE A 96 11.87 -15.22 -11.47
CA ILE A 96 10.46 -15.25 -11.05
C ILE A 96 9.62 -14.73 -12.22
N SER A 97 8.73 -15.57 -12.73
CA SER A 97 7.75 -15.19 -13.74
C SER A 97 6.44 -14.68 -13.10
N PRO A 98 5.59 -13.95 -13.82
CA PRO A 98 4.28 -13.58 -13.32
C PRO A 98 3.40 -14.76 -12.90
N GLU A 99 3.59 -15.92 -13.52
CA GLU A 99 2.88 -17.16 -13.22
C GLU A 99 3.31 -17.82 -11.89
N ASP A 100 4.47 -17.42 -11.36
CA ASP A 100 4.98 -17.94 -10.07
C ASP A 100 4.41 -17.21 -8.85
N ILE A 101 3.64 -16.14 -9.06
CA ILE A 101 2.97 -15.41 -7.99
C ILE A 101 1.59 -16.02 -7.74
N ASP A 102 1.37 -16.50 -6.54
CA ASP A 102 0.11 -17.13 -6.12
C ASP A 102 -0.85 -16.13 -5.46
N ILE A 103 -0.30 -15.12 -4.78
CA ILE A 103 -1.07 -14.12 -4.04
C ILE A 103 -0.46 -12.73 -4.25
N VAL A 104 -1.35 -11.74 -4.47
CA VAL A 104 -1.01 -10.31 -4.45
C VAL A 104 -1.83 -9.63 -3.35
N ILE A 105 -1.17 -8.84 -2.49
CA ILE A 105 -1.83 -8.09 -1.42
C ILE A 105 -1.55 -6.60 -1.63
N ASN A 106 -2.60 -5.79 -1.74
CA ASN A 106 -2.48 -4.33 -1.77
C ASN A 106 -2.85 -3.73 -0.42
N SER A 107 -2.06 -2.78 0.04
CA SER A 107 -2.38 -2.00 1.24
C SER A 107 -3.53 -1.05 1.00
N HIS A 108 -3.54 -0.40 -0.17
CA HIS A 108 -4.57 0.48 -0.69
C HIS A 108 -4.51 0.52 -2.23
N LEU A 109 -5.35 1.34 -2.87
CA LEU A 109 -5.53 1.28 -4.33
C LEU A 109 -5.01 2.51 -5.09
N HIS A 110 -4.07 3.26 -4.53
CA HIS A 110 -3.37 4.30 -5.29
C HIS A 110 -2.51 3.69 -6.40
N PHE A 111 -2.27 4.46 -7.46
CA PHE A 111 -1.68 3.99 -8.70
C PHE A 111 -0.25 3.43 -8.55
N ASP A 112 0.49 3.91 -7.56
CA ASP A 112 1.87 3.54 -7.28
C ASP A 112 2.02 2.31 -6.35
N HIS A 113 0.90 1.78 -5.86
CA HIS A 113 0.82 0.55 -5.05
C HIS A 113 0.20 -0.63 -5.79
N CYS A 114 -0.75 -0.37 -6.70
CA CYS A 114 -1.48 -1.41 -7.40
C CYS A 114 -1.30 -1.38 -8.93
N GLY A 115 -0.29 -0.65 -9.41
CA GLY A 115 -0.12 -0.39 -10.84
C GLY A 115 0.10 -1.62 -11.71
N TRP A 116 0.89 -2.60 -11.26
CA TRP A 116 1.05 -3.87 -11.96
C TRP A 116 0.06 -4.95 -11.54
N ASN A 117 -1.01 -4.64 -10.83
CA ASN A 117 -2.08 -5.64 -10.65
C ASN A 117 -2.61 -6.12 -12.01
N THR A 118 -2.69 -5.21 -12.95
CA THR A 118 -3.05 -5.48 -14.34
C THR A 118 -2.03 -4.85 -15.29
N VAL A 119 -1.96 -5.38 -16.48
CA VAL A 119 -1.11 -4.87 -17.56
C VAL A 119 -1.94 -4.56 -18.78
N ARG A 120 -1.57 -3.52 -19.53
CA ARG A 120 -2.07 -3.29 -20.88
C ARG A 120 -1.23 -4.13 -21.84
N ASP A 121 -1.84 -5.16 -22.41
CA ASP A 121 -1.16 -6.06 -23.33
C ASP A 121 -0.91 -5.39 -24.70
N LYS A 122 -0.24 -6.10 -25.59
CA LYS A 122 0.11 -5.61 -26.94
C LYS A 122 -1.11 -5.29 -27.82
N THR A 123 -2.29 -5.79 -27.47
CA THR A 123 -3.56 -5.51 -28.17
C THR A 123 -4.30 -4.31 -27.56
N GLY A 124 -3.77 -3.74 -26.49
CA GLY A 124 -4.39 -2.64 -25.74
C GLY A 124 -5.40 -3.11 -24.68
N LYS A 125 -5.60 -4.41 -24.50
CA LYS A 125 -6.51 -4.97 -23.50
C LYS A 125 -5.88 -4.96 -22.12
N ILE A 126 -6.68 -4.66 -21.10
CA ILE A 126 -6.28 -4.78 -19.70
C ILE A 126 -6.48 -6.23 -19.25
N VAL A 127 -5.41 -6.84 -18.79
CA VAL A 127 -5.39 -8.23 -18.31
C VAL A 127 -4.66 -8.32 -16.97
N PRO A 128 -4.94 -9.34 -16.13
CA PRO A 128 -4.16 -9.57 -14.90
C PRO A 128 -2.69 -9.74 -15.23
N THR A 129 -1.81 -9.05 -14.52
CA THR A 129 -0.35 -9.24 -14.67
C THR A 129 0.10 -10.58 -14.11
N PHE A 130 -0.48 -11.00 -12.99
CA PHE A 130 -0.19 -12.26 -12.32
C PHE A 130 -1.42 -13.18 -12.50
N PRO A 131 -1.47 -13.96 -13.60
CA PRO A 131 -2.71 -14.60 -14.04
C PRO A 131 -3.21 -15.71 -13.09
N ARG A 132 -2.29 -16.33 -12.32
CA ARG A 132 -2.63 -17.38 -11.34
C ARG A 132 -2.92 -16.80 -9.96
N ALA A 133 -2.50 -15.55 -9.71
CA ALA A 133 -2.60 -14.96 -8.39
C ALA A 133 -4.05 -14.69 -7.97
N LYS A 134 -4.34 -14.91 -6.70
CA LYS A 134 -5.48 -14.33 -6.02
C LYS A 134 -5.08 -12.99 -5.45
N TYR A 135 -5.84 -11.95 -5.78
CA TYR A 135 -5.57 -10.60 -5.31
C TYR A 135 -6.40 -10.28 -4.07
N TYR A 136 -5.82 -9.45 -3.19
CA TYR A 136 -6.48 -8.99 -1.98
C TYR A 136 -6.31 -7.48 -1.82
N ALA A 137 -7.39 -6.79 -1.47
CA ALA A 137 -7.38 -5.36 -1.17
C ALA A 137 -8.44 -5.04 -0.09
N PRO A 138 -8.32 -3.92 0.66
CA PRO A 138 -9.32 -3.55 1.65
C PRO A 138 -10.67 -3.25 1.01
N GLU A 139 -11.76 -3.76 1.58
CA GLU A 139 -13.12 -3.52 1.08
C GLU A 139 -13.48 -2.02 1.08
N GLY A 140 -13.16 -1.32 2.16
CA GLY A 140 -13.44 0.12 2.27
C GLY A 140 -12.65 0.95 1.27
N GLU A 141 -11.44 0.52 0.93
CA GLU A 141 -10.61 1.18 -0.09
C GLU A 141 -11.22 1.07 -1.48
N TRP A 142 -11.67 -0.13 -1.86
CA TRP A 142 -12.35 -0.32 -3.13
C TRP A 142 -13.67 0.45 -3.21
N GLN A 143 -14.44 0.49 -2.11
CA GLN A 143 -15.66 1.29 -2.06
C GLN A 143 -15.39 2.77 -2.29
N TYR A 144 -14.33 3.32 -1.66
CA TYR A 144 -13.91 4.70 -1.84
C TYR A 144 -13.37 4.96 -3.26
N ALA A 145 -12.54 4.07 -3.79
CA ALA A 145 -11.93 4.19 -5.12
C ALA A 145 -12.95 4.29 -6.27
N ARG A 146 -14.18 3.85 -6.06
CA ARG A 146 -15.28 3.99 -7.04
C ARG A 146 -15.87 5.38 -7.10
N LYS A 147 -15.69 6.19 -6.06
CA LYS A 147 -16.15 7.58 -5.99
C LYS A 147 -15.21 8.38 -5.08
N PRO A 148 -13.94 8.51 -5.47
CA PRO A 148 -12.97 9.25 -4.67
C PRO A 148 -13.35 10.74 -4.63
N SER A 149 -12.78 11.46 -3.65
CA SER A 149 -12.91 12.90 -3.56
C SER A 149 -12.10 13.58 -4.68
N GLU A 150 -12.46 14.80 -5.03
CA GLU A 150 -11.71 15.60 -6.02
C GLU A 150 -10.26 15.83 -5.60
N ARG A 151 -9.96 15.72 -4.32
CA ARG A 151 -8.61 15.88 -3.76
C ARG A 151 -7.64 14.82 -4.24
N ASP A 152 -8.08 13.56 -4.29
CA ASP A 152 -7.23 12.40 -4.53
C ASP A 152 -7.68 11.49 -5.69
N ALA A 153 -8.73 11.90 -6.42
CA ALA A 153 -9.25 11.13 -7.56
C ALA A 153 -8.17 10.78 -8.60
N ILE A 154 -7.14 11.61 -8.75
CA ILE A 154 -6.01 11.37 -9.66
C ILE A 154 -5.19 10.14 -9.25
N SER A 155 -5.22 9.77 -7.97
CA SER A 155 -4.46 8.63 -7.44
C SER A 155 -5.10 7.29 -7.76
N TYR A 156 -6.36 7.27 -8.18
CA TYR A 156 -7.12 6.05 -8.45
C TYR A 156 -7.24 5.81 -9.95
N ILE A 157 -6.69 4.70 -10.42
CA ILE A 157 -6.77 4.25 -11.82
C ILE A 157 -7.61 2.96 -11.86
N PRO A 158 -8.91 3.01 -12.24
CA PRO A 158 -9.81 1.85 -12.20
C PRO A 158 -9.31 0.63 -12.98
N ASP A 159 -8.54 0.84 -14.04
CA ASP A 159 -7.92 -0.25 -14.82
C ASP A 159 -7.00 -1.14 -13.95
N ASN A 160 -6.48 -0.65 -12.82
CA ASN A 160 -5.59 -1.40 -11.94
C ASN A 160 -6.30 -2.47 -11.10
N TYR A 161 -7.59 -2.31 -10.80
CA TYR A 161 -8.31 -3.17 -9.84
C TYR A 161 -9.71 -3.59 -10.28
N ASP A 162 -10.47 -2.74 -10.97
CA ASP A 162 -11.85 -3.04 -11.39
C ASP A 162 -11.98 -4.33 -12.21
N PRO A 163 -11.10 -4.65 -13.17
CA PRO A 163 -11.18 -5.91 -13.91
C PRO A 163 -11.07 -7.12 -13.00
N LEU A 164 -10.21 -7.06 -11.97
CA LEU A 164 -9.96 -8.16 -11.04
C LEU A 164 -11.14 -8.39 -10.09
N VAL A 165 -11.78 -7.32 -9.63
CA VAL A 165 -13.01 -7.42 -8.81
C VAL A 165 -14.15 -7.99 -9.64
N LYS A 166 -14.34 -7.51 -10.88
CA LYS A 166 -15.39 -7.97 -11.79
C LYS A 166 -15.27 -9.45 -12.16
N THR A 167 -14.06 -9.97 -12.25
CA THR A 167 -13.81 -11.40 -12.55
C THR A 167 -13.80 -12.28 -11.31
N GLY A 168 -13.87 -11.71 -10.10
CA GLY A 168 -13.75 -12.44 -8.83
C GLY A 168 -12.31 -12.87 -8.49
N GLN A 169 -11.31 -12.37 -9.24
CA GLN A 169 -9.90 -12.66 -8.96
C GLN A 169 -9.37 -11.83 -7.79
N MET A 170 -10.00 -10.69 -7.47
CA MET A 170 -9.71 -9.88 -6.27
C MET A 170 -10.76 -10.12 -5.19
N THR A 171 -10.30 -10.50 -4.01
CA THR A 171 -11.10 -10.60 -2.79
C THR A 171 -10.93 -9.32 -1.97
N LEU A 172 -12.05 -8.79 -1.48
CA LEU A 172 -12.07 -7.60 -0.64
C LEU A 172 -12.02 -8.01 0.82
N LEU A 173 -11.03 -7.50 1.56
CA LEU A 173 -10.75 -7.87 2.94
C LEU A 173 -11.36 -6.88 3.93
N LYS A 174 -11.69 -7.40 5.11
CA LYS A 174 -12.00 -6.62 6.31
C LYS A 174 -10.77 -6.53 7.21
N ASP A 175 -10.82 -5.62 8.18
CA ASP A 175 -9.75 -5.46 9.16
C ASP A 175 -9.49 -6.76 9.94
N GLY A 176 -8.21 -7.09 10.12
CA GLY A 176 -7.75 -8.22 10.93
C GLY A 176 -7.86 -9.59 10.25
N GLU A 177 -8.27 -9.68 8.98
CA GLU A 177 -8.34 -10.97 8.29
C GLU A 177 -6.95 -11.59 8.09
N GLU A 178 -6.85 -12.89 8.34
CA GLU A 178 -5.68 -13.71 8.02
C GLU A 178 -5.84 -14.29 6.61
N ILE A 179 -4.82 -14.08 5.78
CA ILE A 179 -4.80 -14.53 4.37
C ILE A 179 -4.16 -15.91 4.27
N LEU A 180 -3.09 -16.11 5.00
CA LEU A 180 -2.38 -17.37 5.17
C LEU A 180 -1.91 -17.48 6.63
N PRO A 181 -1.64 -18.68 7.15
CA PRO A 181 -1.04 -18.83 8.47
C PRO A 181 0.19 -17.94 8.62
N GLY A 182 0.14 -17.02 9.58
CA GLY A 182 1.19 -16.04 9.83
C GLY A 182 1.17 -14.81 8.94
N ILE A 183 0.30 -14.69 7.95
CA ILE A 183 0.16 -13.49 7.11
C ILE A 183 -1.24 -12.91 7.25
N SER A 184 -1.36 -11.77 7.91
CA SER A 184 -2.63 -11.08 8.18
C SER A 184 -2.55 -9.60 7.82
N VAL A 185 -3.71 -8.95 7.77
CA VAL A 185 -3.82 -7.51 7.51
C VAL A 185 -4.35 -6.78 8.74
N LYS A 186 -3.97 -5.51 8.88
CA LYS A 186 -4.49 -4.61 9.91
C LYS A 186 -4.67 -3.21 9.35
N THR A 187 -5.86 -2.67 9.53
CA THR A 187 -6.19 -1.31 9.09
C THR A 187 -5.50 -0.26 9.96
N PHE A 188 -4.85 0.70 9.30
CA PHE A 188 -4.28 1.88 9.91
C PHE A 188 -4.77 3.11 9.13
N PRO A 189 -5.91 3.70 9.52
CA PRO A 189 -6.47 4.84 8.82
C PRO A 189 -5.61 6.08 8.98
N GLY A 190 -5.60 6.92 7.95
CA GLY A 190 -4.84 8.17 7.96
C GLY A 190 -4.49 8.62 6.55
N HIS A 191 -3.62 7.90 5.87
CA HIS A 191 -3.32 8.14 4.46
C HIS A 191 -4.60 8.01 3.61
N THR A 192 -5.26 6.87 3.70
CA THR A 192 -6.68 6.72 3.33
C THR A 192 -7.48 6.25 4.54
N ALA A 193 -8.81 6.19 4.44
CA ALA A 193 -9.67 5.72 5.53
C ALA A 193 -9.50 4.23 5.83
N SER A 194 -9.09 3.44 4.84
CA SER A 194 -9.09 1.97 4.90
C SER A 194 -7.75 1.34 4.53
N MET A 195 -6.68 2.14 4.44
CA MET A 195 -5.35 1.61 4.19
C MET A 195 -4.98 0.58 5.26
N GLN A 196 -4.46 -0.57 4.83
CA GLN A 196 -4.03 -1.66 5.69
C GLN A 196 -2.51 -1.89 5.59
N ALA A 197 -1.91 -2.34 6.67
CA ALA A 197 -0.58 -2.91 6.70
C ALA A 197 -0.67 -4.44 6.56
N VAL A 198 0.39 -5.07 6.05
CA VAL A 198 0.51 -6.54 6.02
C VAL A 198 1.47 -6.97 7.12
N ILE A 199 0.97 -7.79 8.05
CA ILE A 199 1.72 -8.30 9.20
C ILE A 199 2.13 -9.74 8.92
N ILE A 200 3.43 -10.01 9.03
CA ILE A 200 4.05 -11.31 8.80
C ILE A 200 4.64 -11.78 10.12
N ARG A 201 4.17 -12.93 10.65
CA ARG A 201 4.66 -13.54 11.88
C ARG A 201 5.34 -14.86 11.58
N GLY A 202 6.66 -14.89 11.70
CA GLY A 202 7.45 -16.12 11.60
C GLY A 202 7.23 -17.04 12.81
N GLY A 203 7.35 -18.35 12.60
CA GLY A 203 7.22 -19.34 13.69
C GLY A 203 5.81 -19.78 14.04
N VAL A 204 4.79 -19.40 13.25
CA VAL A 204 3.45 -19.98 13.35
C VAL A 204 3.43 -21.28 12.57
N CYS A 205 3.97 -22.36 13.18
CA CYS A 205 3.69 -23.71 12.69
C CYS A 205 2.19 -23.90 12.69
N ALA A 206 1.61 -24.35 11.58
CA ALA A 206 0.27 -24.89 11.58
C ALA A 206 0.25 -25.98 12.66
N GLU A 207 -0.50 -25.77 13.75
CA GLU A 207 -0.75 -26.83 14.71
C GLU A 207 -1.38 -27.96 13.92
N ASP A 208 -0.71 -29.13 13.93
CA ASP A 208 -1.25 -30.38 13.39
C ASP A 208 -2.63 -30.61 14.03
N GLU A 209 -3.70 -30.45 13.26
CA GLU A 209 -5.05 -30.89 13.64
C GLU A 209 -5.13 -32.43 13.68
N THR A 210 -4.15 -33.08 14.32
CA THR A 210 -4.17 -34.53 14.57
C THR A 210 -3.79 -34.84 16.00
N SER A 211 -4.65 -34.48 16.96
CA SER A 211 -4.77 -35.26 18.21
C SER A 211 -5.99 -34.77 19.00
N ASP A 212 -7.00 -35.49 18.99
CA ASP A 212 -7.68 -36.19 20.06
C ASP A 212 -9.18 -36.31 19.81
N VAL A 213 -9.54 -37.41 19.15
CA VAL A 213 -10.90 -37.96 19.25
C VAL A 213 -10.99 -38.68 20.57
N GLY A 214 -11.14 -37.95 21.66
CA GLY A 214 -11.43 -38.45 23.01
C GLY A 214 -12.93 -38.32 23.28
N ARG A 215 -13.64 -39.41 23.10
CA ARG A 215 -15.02 -39.67 23.51
C ARG A 215 -15.30 -39.15 24.91
N SER A 216 -16.32 -38.30 25.07
CA SER A 216 -17.16 -38.29 26.27
C SER A 216 -18.61 -37.94 25.90
N THR A 217 -19.45 -38.94 25.97
CA THR A 217 -20.91 -38.85 25.95
C THR A 217 -21.40 -38.33 27.29
N SER A 218 -22.15 -37.24 27.32
CA SER A 218 -23.24 -37.07 28.30
C SER A 218 -24.31 -36.14 27.74
N ALA A 219 -25.48 -36.71 27.65
CA ALA A 219 -26.74 -36.04 27.32
C ALA A 219 -27.23 -35.25 28.54
N ALA A 220 -27.82 -34.08 28.30
CA ALA A 220 -29.04 -33.61 29.00
C ALA A 220 -29.33 -32.16 28.58
N GLU A 221 -30.46 -32.01 28.00
CA GLU A 221 -31.69 -31.29 28.37
C GLU A 221 -31.82 -29.88 27.79
N ARG A 222 -32.80 -29.76 26.88
CA ARG A 222 -33.47 -28.53 26.46
C ARG A 222 -34.48 -28.09 27.52
N PRO A 223 -34.74 -26.81 27.64
CA PRO A 223 -36.12 -26.37 27.87
C PRO A 223 -36.68 -25.55 26.68
N LYS A 224 -37.98 -25.79 26.51
CA LYS A 224 -38.88 -25.22 25.51
C LYS A 224 -39.43 -23.87 25.93
N ASN A 225 -39.69 -23.04 24.88
CA ASN A 225 -40.81 -22.10 24.73
C ASN A 225 -41.10 -21.03 25.80
N LEU A 226 -41.23 -19.82 25.32
CA LEU A 226 -42.49 -19.07 25.37
C LEU A 226 -42.52 -17.91 24.41
N ALA A 227 -43.55 -17.87 23.56
CA ALA A 227 -43.97 -16.78 22.69
C ALA A 227 -44.84 -15.76 23.46
N HIS A 228 -44.87 -14.58 22.96
CA HIS A 228 -45.93 -13.54 22.93
C HIS A 228 -45.25 -12.15 23.08
N GLY A 229 -45.57 -11.10 22.37
CA GLY A 229 -46.77 -10.68 21.70
C GLY A 229 -46.51 -9.37 20.98
N ALA A 230 -47.35 -9.12 20.03
CA ALA A 230 -47.40 -7.98 19.15
C ALA A 230 -47.76 -6.65 19.84
N SER A 231 -47.36 -5.52 19.27
CA SER A 231 -48.28 -4.40 19.01
C SER A 231 -47.61 -3.16 18.41
N ARG A 232 -48.15 -2.74 17.25
CA ARG A 232 -48.49 -1.36 16.78
C ARG A 232 -47.41 -0.26 16.92
N GLY A 233 -46.91 0.39 15.87
CA GLY A 233 -47.65 1.19 14.87
C GLY A 233 -47.60 2.67 15.21
N SER A 234 -46.79 3.45 14.49
CA SER A 234 -47.07 4.88 14.31
C SER A 234 -46.45 5.38 12.98
N GLU A 235 -47.34 5.83 12.10
CA GLU A 235 -47.05 6.65 10.92
C GLU A 235 -46.50 8.01 11.36
N GLU A 236 -45.46 8.51 10.67
CA GLU A 236 -45.17 9.94 10.70
C GLU A 236 -44.78 10.46 9.32
N LYS A 237 -45.62 11.32 8.88
CA LYS A 237 -45.75 12.25 7.77
C LYS A 237 -44.49 12.68 7.04
N ARG A 238 -44.57 12.54 5.71
CA ARG A 238 -43.83 13.31 4.70
C ARG A 238 -44.05 14.82 4.92
N ARG A 239 -42.95 15.57 4.92
CA ARG A 239 -42.95 17.01 4.63
C ARG A 239 -42.22 17.25 3.32
N GLU A 240 -42.90 17.80 2.37
CA GLU A 240 -42.38 18.35 1.12
C GLU A 240 -41.55 19.59 1.41
N ALA A 241 -40.43 19.75 0.73
CA ALA A 241 -39.62 20.96 0.69
C ALA A 241 -39.76 21.65 -0.68
N PRO A 242 -39.76 22.99 -0.75
CA PRO A 242 -40.18 23.75 -1.90
C PRO A 242 -39.12 23.91 -2.98
N GLU A 243 -39.58 23.99 -4.21
CA GLU A 243 -38.86 24.33 -5.43
C GLU A 243 -38.17 25.70 -5.34
N GLY A 244 -36.86 25.75 -5.71
CA GLY A 244 -36.08 26.97 -5.76
C GLY A 244 -35.28 27.13 -7.05
N ARG A 245 -35.87 27.93 -7.98
CA ARG A 245 -35.26 28.78 -9.02
C ARG A 245 -34.00 28.30 -9.76
N LYS A 246 -34.21 28.00 -11.04
CA LYS A 246 -33.20 28.01 -12.12
C LYS A 246 -32.58 29.41 -12.26
N ARG A 247 -31.26 29.48 -12.29
CA ARG A 247 -30.50 30.59 -12.88
C ARG A 247 -29.81 30.08 -14.14
N GLU A 248 -30.16 30.68 -15.25
CA GLU A 248 -29.51 30.56 -16.55
C GLU A 248 -28.17 31.29 -16.47
N HIS A 249 -27.10 30.62 -16.89
CA HIS A 249 -25.80 31.25 -17.14
C HIS A 249 -25.52 31.20 -18.64
N GLU A 250 -25.36 32.35 -19.22
CA GLU A 250 -24.85 32.58 -20.58
C GLU A 250 -23.37 32.15 -20.70
N PRO A 251 -22.92 31.70 -21.88
CA PRO A 251 -21.53 31.31 -22.10
C PRO A 251 -20.65 32.53 -22.36
N ALA A 252 -19.55 32.62 -21.61
CA ALA A 252 -18.49 33.57 -21.83
C ALA A 252 -17.67 33.20 -23.06
N SER A 253 -17.41 34.20 -23.91
CA SER A 253 -16.64 34.17 -25.13
C SER A 253 -15.16 33.80 -24.91
N ILE A 254 -14.69 32.88 -25.76
CA ILE A 254 -13.25 32.44 -25.85
C ILE A 254 -12.48 33.56 -26.54
N VAL A 255 -11.45 34.06 -25.88
CA VAL A 255 -10.41 34.89 -26.49
C VAL A 255 -9.24 33.95 -26.89
N GLU A 256 -8.99 33.90 -28.21
CA GLU A 256 -7.79 33.23 -28.76
C GLU A 256 -6.56 34.07 -28.47
N GLU A 257 -5.66 33.57 -27.64
CA GLU A 257 -4.27 34.07 -27.57
C GLU A 257 -3.38 33.17 -28.40
N THR A 258 -2.73 33.82 -29.38
CA THR A 258 -1.75 33.24 -30.30
C THR A 258 -0.48 32.83 -29.56
N ASN A 259 -0.13 31.56 -29.61
CA ASN A 259 1.10 31.00 -29.09
C ASN A 259 2.28 31.34 -30.02
N ASN A 260 3.27 31.95 -29.44
CA ASN A 260 4.60 32.13 -30.03
C ASN A 260 5.44 30.88 -29.61
N GLU A 261 5.81 30.09 -30.62
CA GLU A 261 6.66 28.90 -30.43
C GLU A 261 8.09 29.34 -30.07
N THR A 262 8.52 28.96 -28.87
CA THR A 262 9.95 28.90 -28.55
C THR A 262 10.30 27.43 -28.30
N THR A 263 10.87 26.80 -29.33
CA THR A 263 11.44 25.45 -29.25
C THR A 263 12.73 25.50 -28.41
N ALA A 264 12.64 25.14 -27.14
CA ALA A 264 13.80 24.81 -26.34
C ALA A 264 14.01 23.29 -26.43
N SER A 265 15.06 22.89 -27.15
CA SER A 265 15.56 21.53 -27.21
C SER A 265 16.01 21.08 -25.83
N PHE A 266 15.27 20.16 -25.23
CA PHE A 266 15.70 19.47 -24.01
C PHE A 266 16.55 18.26 -24.40
N GLU A 267 17.87 18.45 -24.25
CA GLU A 267 18.81 17.33 -24.22
C GLU A 267 18.57 16.52 -22.95
N MET A 268 17.97 15.34 -23.10
CA MET A 268 17.84 14.36 -22.01
C MET A 268 19.23 13.80 -21.71
N ALA A 269 19.86 14.28 -20.64
CA ALA A 269 21.01 13.61 -20.05
C ALA A 269 20.55 12.22 -19.58
N ARG A 270 20.90 11.18 -20.34
CA ARG A 270 20.87 9.78 -19.92
C ARG A 270 21.84 9.65 -18.74
N LEU A 271 21.33 9.65 -17.52
CA LEU A 271 22.03 9.06 -16.38
C LEU A 271 22.11 7.55 -16.64
N GLN A 272 23.23 7.12 -17.20
CA GLN A 272 23.62 5.71 -17.23
C GLN A 272 23.80 5.30 -15.77
N ALA A 273 22.97 4.39 -15.30
CA ALA A 273 23.19 3.69 -14.04
C ALA A 273 24.56 2.99 -14.15
N ALA A 274 25.49 3.36 -13.30
CA ALA A 274 26.72 2.63 -13.12
C ALA A 274 26.36 1.20 -12.70
N PRO A 275 27.06 0.15 -13.18
CA PRO A 275 26.84 -1.21 -12.72
C PRO A 275 27.10 -1.25 -11.22
N SER A 276 26.09 -1.61 -10.43
CA SER A 276 26.22 -1.83 -9.00
C SER A 276 27.16 -3.02 -8.81
N ASP A 277 28.27 -2.80 -8.12
CA ASP A 277 29.15 -3.85 -7.63
C ASP A 277 28.31 -4.95 -6.95
N ALA A 278 28.68 -6.18 -7.25
CA ALA A 278 28.08 -7.38 -6.70
C ALA A 278 28.03 -7.29 -5.16
N THR A 279 26.86 -6.98 -4.65
CA THR A 279 26.61 -6.88 -3.22
C THR A 279 26.69 -8.26 -2.61
N LYS A 280 27.54 -8.39 -1.59
CA LYS A 280 27.60 -9.54 -0.69
C LYS A 280 26.19 -9.86 -0.19
N GLU A 281 25.71 -11.05 -0.48
CA GLU A 281 24.50 -11.61 0.12
C GLU A 281 24.74 -11.76 1.63
N SER A 282 24.27 -10.81 2.42
CA SER A 282 24.16 -10.98 3.87
C SER A 282 22.81 -11.66 4.17
N GLY A 283 22.79 -12.97 4.20
CA GLY A 283 21.67 -13.73 4.72
C GLY A 283 21.61 -13.56 6.25
N ALA A 284 20.96 -12.51 6.74
CA ALA A 284 20.65 -12.40 8.16
C ALA A 284 19.41 -13.26 8.46
N SER A 285 19.48 -14.11 9.48
CA SER A 285 18.33 -14.86 10.00
C SER A 285 17.78 -14.11 11.21
N ALA A 286 16.49 -13.77 11.18
CA ALA A 286 15.82 -13.18 12.34
C ALA A 286 15.46 -14.29 13.35
N PRO A 287 15.43 -13.99 14.68
CA PRO A 287 15.02 -14.95 15.70
C PRO A 287 13.60 -15.47 15.47
N GLU A 288 13.31 -16.71 15.88
CA GLU A 288 11.94 -17.26 15.90
C GLU A 288 11.00 -16.34 16.66
N GLY A 289 9.77 -16.19 16.15
CA GLY A 289 8.74 -15.30 16.72
C GLY A 289 8.88 -13.83 16.35
N THR A 290 9.82 -13.45 15.48
CA THR A 290 9.95 -12.07 15.00
C THR A 290 8.82 -11.74 14.03
N THR A 291 8.31 -10.50 14.12
CA THR A 291 7.26 -9.99 13.24
C THR A 291 7.84 -8.98 12.26
N ALA A 292 7.48 -9.09 10.98
CA ALA A 292 7.67 -8.04 10.00
C ALA A 292 6.32 -7.38 9.67
N CYS A 293 6.35 -6.09 9.31
CA CYS A 293 5.18 -5.35 8.94
C CYS A 293 5.48 -4.49 7.70
N PHE A 294 4.80 -4.77 6.60
CA PHE A 294 4.76 -3.87 5.46
C PHE A 294 3.79 -2.74 5.79
N ILE A 295 4.34 -1.60 6.21
CA ILE A 295 3.57 -0.51 6.84
C ILE A 295 2.93 0.44 5.84
N SER A 296 3.36 0.37 4.57
CA SER A 296 2.87 1.21 3.49
C SER A 296 2.93 2.72 3.82
N ASP A 297 1.96 3.49 3.41
CA ASP A 297 1.92 4.95 3.48
C ASP A 297 1.56 5.51 4.86
N LEU A 298 1.40 4.65 5.86
CA LEU A 298 1.40 5.14 7.25
C LEU A 298 2.77 5.72 7.62
N ILE A 299 3.84 5.04 7.18
CA ILE A 299 5.23 5.45 7.38
C ILE A 299 5.99 5.16 6.07
N PRO A 300 5.89 6.05 5.07
CA PRO A 300 6.39 5.73 3.72
C PRO A 300 7.91 5.56 3.64
N THR A 301 8.67 6.26 4.50
CA THR A 301 10.15 6.18 4.56
C THR A 301 10.67 6.28 5.98
N THR A 302 11.94 5.98 6.19
CA THR A 302 12.65 6.20 7.46
C THR A 302 12.65 7.67 7.91
N ALA A 303 12.51 8.62 6.99
CA ALA A 303 12.39 10.04 7.34
C ALA A 303 11.04 10.36 8.01
N HIS A 304 10.00 9.57 7.77
CA HIS A 304 8.64 9.76 8.26
C HIS A 304 8.36 9.04 9.59
N ILE A 305 9.35 8.45 10.25
CA ILE A 305 9.13 7.71 11.51
C ILE A 305 8.69 8.60 12.67
N ASP A 306 9.00 9.88 12.67
CA ASP A 306 8.50 10.80 13.70
C ASP A 306 6.96 10.91 13.62
N LEU A 307 6.29 10.96 14.76
CA LEU A 307 4.82 10.93 14.84
C LEU A 307 4.14 12.02 14.00
N THR A 308 4.69 13.21 14.00
CA THR A 308 4.11 14.38 13.32
C THR A 308 4.55 14.53 11.86
N TRP A 309 5.40 13.64 11.37
CA TRP A 309 5.89 13.67 9.99
C TRP A 309 4.96 12.83 9.11
N GLY A 310 3.96 13.49 8.51
CA GLY A 310 3.04 12.92 7.55
C GLY A 310 3.20 13.56 6.18
N MET A 311 2.40 13.09 5.22
CA MET A 311 2.38 13.61 3.87
C MET A 311 1.22 14.59 3.66
N SER A 312 1.33 15.52 2.70
CA SER A 312 0.17 16.31 2.22
C SER A 312 -0.88 15.43 1.54
N PHE A 313 -0.50 14.23 1.14
CA PHE A 313 -1.37 13.22 0.54
C PHE A 313 -2.28 12.53 1.57
N ASP A 314 -1.98 12.64 2.88
CA ASP A 314 -2.81 12.06 3.92
C ASP A 314 -4.20 12.72 3.92
N LEU A 315 -5.25 11.91 3.75
CA LEU A 315 -6.63 12.41 3.80
C LEU A 315 -7.04 12.77 5.24
N TYR A 316 -6.48 12.04 6.22
CA TYR A 316 -6.81 12.19 7.65
C TYR A 316 -5.53 12.31 8.49
N PRO A 317 -4.79 13.43 8.40
CA PRO A 317 -3.45 13.53 8.99
C PRO A 317 -3.43 13.37 10.52
N LEU A 318 -4.51 13.72 11.24
CA LEU A 318 -4.61 13.46 12.67
C LEU A 318 -4.78 11.97 12.97
N GLN A 319 -5.50 11.24 12.12
CA GLN A 319 -5.61 9.78 12.24
C GLN A 319 -4.29 9.09 11.92
N THR A 320 -3.51 9.60 10.95
CA THR A 320 -2.14 9.12 10.69
C THR A 320 -1.31 9.13 11.97
N ILE A 321 -1.38 10.19 12.77
CA ILE A 321 -0.67 10.29 14.06
C ILE A 321 -1.15 9.22 15.05
N GLU A 322 -2.46 9.04 15.20
CA GLU A 322 -3.02 8.03 16.12
C GLU A 322 -2.68 6.60 15.64
N SER A 323 -2.76 6.34 14.33
CA SER A 323 -2.37 5.06 13.74
C SER A 323 -0.89 4.76 13.97
N LYS A 324 0.01 5.75 13.83
CA LYS A 324 1.43 5.60 14.18
C LYS A 324 1.64 5.27 15.66
N LYS A 325 0.90 5.92 16.57
CA LYS A 325 0.96 5.59 18.00
C LYS A 325 0.57 4.15 18.27
N HIS A 326 -0.54 3.68 17.67
CA HIS A 326 -0.99 2.29 17.77
C HIS A 326 0.04 1.31 17.23
N TYR A 327 0.62 1.62 16.06
CA TYR A 327 1.67 0.81 15.47
C TYR A 327 2.90 0.72 16.39
N TYR A 328 3.41 1.85 16.87
CA TYR A 328 4.60 1.89 17.74
C TYR A 328 4.38 1.27 19.12
N ALA A 329 3.16 1.27 19.64
CA ALA A 329 2.84 0.62 20.90
C ALA A 329 3.04 -0.91 20.83
N GLN A 330 2.96 -1.50 19.65
CA GLN A 330 3.21 -2.94 19.41
C GLN A 330 4.62 -3.17 18.84
N SER A 331 4.96 -2.45 17.77
CA SER A 331 6.17 -2.73 16.98
C SER A 331 7.47 -2.46 17.74
N ILE A 332 7.51 -1.45 18.61
CA ILE A 332 8.74 -1.11 19.35
C ILE A 332 9.07 -2.14 20.44
N PRO A 333 8.15 -2.50 21.36
CA PRO A 333 8.43 -3.52 22.37
C PRO A 333 8.75 -4.89 21.78
N GLU A 334 8.05 -5.27 20.69
CA GLU A 334 8.19 -6.56 20.04
C GLU A 334 9.27 -6.56 18.95
N LYS A 335 9.96 -5.45 18.74
CA LYS A 335 11.04 -5.28 17.75
C LYS A 335 10.65 -5.71 16.34
N TRP A 336 9.48 -5.24 15.88
CA TRP A 336 9.02 -5.56 14.52
C TRP A 336 9.96 -4.99 13.46
N LEU A 337 10.19 -5.75 12.40
CA LEU A 337 10.84 -5.27 11.19
C LEU A 337 9.82 -4.45 10.38
N THR A 338 10.02 -3.14 10.29
CA THR A 338 9.18 -2.24 9.49
C THR A 338 9.70 -2.20 8.06
N VAL A 339 8.83 -2.51 7.09
CA VAL A 339 9.13 -2.44 5.65
C VAL A 339 8.52 -1.17 5.07
N PHE A 340 9.35 -0.34 4.43
CA PHE A 340 9.01 0.98 3.90
C PHE A 340 8.83 0.93 2.39
N THR A 341 7.64 1.31 1.92
CA THR A 341 7.29 1.30 0.50
C THR A 341 8.08 2.31 -0.32
N HIS A 342 8.30 3.51 0.24
CA HIS A 342 8.84 4.64 -0.49
C HIS A 342 10.27 5.03 -0.10
N ASP A 343 10.93 4.27 0.78
CA ASP A 343 12.34 4.55 1.09
C ASP A 343 13.25 3.97 -0.02
N PRO A 344 13.98 4.82 -0.77
CA PRO A 344 14.80 4.35 -1.88
C PRO A 344 16.14 3.72 -1.44
N LYS A 345 16.49 3.84 -0.15
CA LYS A 345 17.81 3.41 0.38
C LYS A 345 17.69 2.37 1.48
N ILE A 346 16.68 2.51 2.35
CA ILE A 346 16.48 1.67 3.54
C ILE A 346 15.08 1.04 3.46
N PRO A 347 14.91 -0.05 2.68
CA PRO A 347 13.58 -0.62 2.46
C PRO A 347 12.99 -1.27 3.71
N TRP A 348 13.80 -1.56 4.73
CA TRP A 348 13.35 -2.04 6.03
C TRP A 348 14.31 -1.68 7.16
N ALA A 349 13.77 -1.54 8.36
CA ALA A 349 14.53 -1.31 9.59
C ALA A 349 13.67 -1.62 10.83
N HIS A 350 14.31 -1.80 11.98
CA HIS A 350 13.61 -1.69 13.26
C HIS A 350 13.43 -0.22 13.62
N VAL A 351 12.23 0.16 14.05
CA VAL A 351 11.98 1.50 14.59
C VAL A 351 12.12 1.40 16.11
N GLU A 352 13.03 2.18 16.67
CA GLU A 352 13.36 2.18 18.09
C GLU A 352 13.32 3.61 18.65
N LYS A 353 13.34 3.75 19.98
CA LYS A 353 13.59 5.04 20.65
C LYS A 353 15.02 5.08 21.09
N ASP A 354 15.73 6.18 20.79
CA ASP A 354 17.06 6.42 21.34
C ASP A 354 16.99 6.81 22.83
N GLU A 355 18.14 7.06 23.45
CA GLU A 355 18.27 7.45 24.87
C GLU A 355 17.51 8.75 25.19
N LEU A 356 17.26 9.60 24.20
CA LEU A 356 16.51 10.85 24.32
C LEU A 356 15.02 10.68 24.02
N GLY A 357 14.56 9.44 23.75
CA GLY A 357 13.18 9.12 23.40
C GLY A 357 12.79 9.48 21.97
N LYS A 358 13.76 9.84 21.11
CA LYS A 358 13.54 10.14 19.70
C LYS A 358 13.46 8.86 18.88
N MET A 359 12.56 8.84 17.88
CA MET A 359 12.44 7.72 16.95
C MET A 359 13.65 7.64 16.03
N VAL A 360 14.24 6.46 15.92
CA VAL A 360 15.37 6.15 15.04
C VAL A 360 15.11 4.85 14.28
N ALA A 361 15.59 4.79 13.05
CA ALA A 361 15.58 3.57 12.25
C ALA A 361 16.92 2.87 12.41
N LYS A 362 16.89 1.63 12.90
CA LYS A 362 18.07 0.75 13.03
C LYS A 362 18.04 -0.28 11.92
N THR A 363 18.96 -0.15 10.99
CA THR A 363 19.10 -1.09 9.86
C THR A 363 19.48 -2.48 10.34
N VAL A 364 19.02 -3.50 9.61
CA VAL A 364 19.27 -4.92 9.83
C VAL A 364 20.45 -5.38 8.98
#